data_76c7151f83b3b5a01ff68a8fac9c8b0c
#
_entry.id   76c7151f83b3b5a01ff68a8fac9c8b0c
#
_cell.length_a   1.000
_cell.length_b   1.000
_cell.length_c   1.000
_cell.angle_alpha   90.00
_cell.angle_beta   90.00
_cell.angle_gamma   90.00
#
_symmetry.space_group_name_H-M   'P 1'
#
loop_
_entity.id
_entity.type
_entity.pdbx_description
1 polymer ?
#
loop_
_entity_poly.entity_id
_entity_poly.type
_entity_poly.pdbx_seq_one_letter_code
_entity_poly.pdbx_strand_id
1 'polypeptide(L)'
;MGKTLYLECYSGISGDMTVAALLDLGGDRTVLDKVLRSLPISGFETKISRVVKSGIDACDFDVVLDKEHENHDHDMEYLHGHHHEGHESNHAHGTGTAQDHHHHEHRGIKEITYIIEHSAMTENAKKIALRIFEILAEAESKAHNVPVDQVHFHEVGAVDSIVDIVSVAVCLDDLDVTEVIVPVLCEGRGTVRCQHGILPIPVPAVANIVSANHLYLKMTEVEGELVTPTGAAIVAAVKTKDKLPETFEIQKIGIGAGKRQYECPGILRAMIISQNAEIDEEKAQTEEFKNPEIGNNPKAENQETKDTIIKMETNIDDCSGEVLGFVMERLMKAGARDVHYVPVFMKKNRPAWVLNLSLIHI
;
A
#
# COMPACT_ATOMS: atom_id res chain seq x y z
N MET A 1 -12.75 -8.41 -19.17
CA MET A 1 -11.42 -7.80 -19.04
C MET A 1 -11.08 -7.81 -17.58
N GLY A 2 -9.90 -8.32 -17.20
CA GLY A 2 -9.49 -8.31 -15.79
C GLY A 2 -9.30 -6.90 -15.25
N LYS A 3 -9.31 -6.76 -13.94
CA LYS A 3 -9.23 -5.46 -13.25
C LYS A 3 -7.79 -5.04 -12.97
N THR A 4 -7.55 -3.75 -13.00
CA THR A 4 -6.28 -3.13 -12.56
C THR A 4 -6.43 -2.68 -11.12
N LEU A 5 -5.58 -3.21 -10.24
CA LEU A 5 -5.50 -2.87 -8.83
C LEU A 5 -4.31 -1.93 -8.58
N TYR A 6 -4.55 -0.79 -7.95
CA TYR A 6 -3.51 0.04 -7.37
C TYR A 6 -3.45 -0.19 -5.85
N LEU A 7 -2.30 -0.65 -5.35
CA LEU A 7 -2.01 -0.75 -3.92
C LEU A 7 -1.19 0.46 -3.48
N GLU A 8 -1.78 1.29 -2.63
CA GLU A 8 -1.13 2.48 -2.09
C GLU A 8 -0.52 2.18 -0.73
N CYS A 9 0.77 1.87 -0.72
CA CYS A 9 1.51 1.42 0.46
C CYS A 9 2.20 2.57 1.21
N TYR A 10 1.57 3.74 1.35
CA TYR A 10 2.18 4.91 1.98
C TYR A 10 2.29 4.82 3.51
N SER A 11 1.48 3.97 4.13
CA SER A 11 1.58 3.62 5.55
C SER A 11 2.07 2.18 5.76
N GLY A 12 2.83 1.65 4.80
CA GLY A 12 3.32 0.28 4.82
C GLY A 12 2.36 -0.74 4.21
N ILE A 13 2.65 -2.02 4.45
CA ILE A 13 1.86 -3.17 4.01
C ILE A 13 2.18 -4.40 4.84
N SER A 14 1.15 -5.15 5.21
CA SER A 14 1.23 -6.47 5.85
C SER A 14 0.19 -7.42 5.26
N GLY A 15 0.20 -8.68 5.68
CA GLY A 15 -0.75 -9.69 5.21
C GLY A 15 -2.18 -9.32 5.57
N ASP A 16 -2.45 -9.11 6.86
CA ASP A 16 -3.75 -8.72 7.40
C ASP A 16 -4.33 -7.44 6.78
N MET A 17 -3.48 -6.39 6.63
CA MET A 17 -3.88 -5.15 5.95
C MET A 17 -4.31 -5.41 4.50
N THR A 18 -3.61 -6.30 3.81
CA THR A 18 -3.91 -6.61 2.41
C THR A 18 -5.22 -7.38 2.28
N VAL A 19 -5.43 -8.40 3.13
CA VAL A 19 -6.71 -9.13 3.17
C VAL A 19 -7.86 -8.18 3.48
N ALA A 20 -7.72 -7.37 4.53
CA ALA A 20 -8.73 -6.41 4.93
C ALA A 20 -9.08 -5.42 3.81
N ALA A 21 -8.08 -4.85 3.12
CA ALA A 21 -8.29 -3.93 2.01
C ALA A 21 -8.99 -4.59 0.82
N LEU A 22 -8.64 -5.84 0.48
CA LEU A 22 -9.27 -6.59 -0.62
C LEU A 22 -10.72 -6.98 -0.29
N LEU A 23 -11.01 -7.33 0.96
CA LEU A 23 -12.38 -7.60 1.42
C LEU A 23 -13.24 -6.32 1.38
N ASP A 24 -12.71 -5.20 1.85
CA ASP A 24 -13.38 -3.89 1.79
C ASP A 24 -13.60 -3.42 0.34
N LEU A 25 -12.69 -3.78 -0.55
CA LEU A 25 -12.81 -3.58 -1.99
C LEU A 25 -13.92 -4.44 -2.62
N GLY A 26 -14.38 -5.48 -1.91
CA GLY A 26 -15.52 -6.33 -2.27
C GLY A 26 -15.17 -7.74 -2.66
N GLY A 27 -14.05 -8.27 -2.18
CA GLY A 27 -13.77 -9.71 -2.20
C GLY A 27 -14.88 -10.49 -1.50
N ASP A 28 -15.30 -11.61 -2.06
CA ASP A 28 -16.43 -12.39 -1.53
C ASP A 28 -16.00 -13.20 -0.30
N ARG A 29 -16.49 -12.76 0.86
CA ARG A 29 -16.28 -13.46 2.14
C ARG A 29 -16.71 -14.92 2.10
N THR A 30 -17.78 -15.25 1.38
CA THR A 30 -18.30 -16.62 1.30
C THR A 30 -17.31 -17.55 0.60
N VAL A 31 -16.67 -17.05 -0.47
CA VAL A 31 -15.62 -17.75 -1.20
C VAL A 31 -14.41 -17.96 -0.28
N LEU A 32 -13.99 -16.89 0.41
CA LEU A 32 -12.87 -16.95 1.36
C LEU A 32 -13.12 -17.95 2.48
N ASP A 33 -14.26 -17.85 3.19
CA ASP A 33 -14.61 -18.73 4.31
C ASP A 33 -14.65 -20.21 3.86
N LYS A 34 -15.13 -20.48 2.65
CA LYS A 34 -15.16 -21.85 2.09
C LYS A 34 -13.75 -22.40 1.88
N VAL A 35 -12.84 -21.58 1.36
CA VAL A 35 -11.44 -21.99 1.14
C VAL A 35 -10.75 -22.20 2.49
N LEU A 36 -10.86 -21.26 3.43
CA LEU A 36 -10.20 -21.36 4.73
C LEU A 36 -10.64 -22.61 5.51
N ARG A 37 -11.93 -22.99 5.46
CA ARG A 37 -12.42 -24.24 6.05
C ARG A 37 -11.89 -25.51 5.38
N SER A 38 -11.39 -25.42 4.16
CA SER A 38 -10.83 -26.56 3.42
C SER A 38 -9.36 -26.79 3.70
N LEU A 39 -8.68 -25.83 4.35
CA LEU A 39 -7.26 -25.96 4.66
C LEU A 39 -7.04 -27.11 5.64
N PRO A 40 -6.05 -27.98 5.41
CA PRO A 40 -5.71 -29.08 6.32
C PRO A 40 -4.88 -28.57 7.52
N ILE A 41 -5.29 -27.46 8.11
CA ILE A 41 -4.76 -26.86 9.33
C ILE A 41 -5.90 -26.47 10.27
N SER A 42 -5.62 -26.42 11.55
CA SER A 42 -6.58 -26.08 12.60
C SER A 42 -5.98 -25.07 13.57
N GLY A 43 -6.73 -24.69 14.59
CA GLY A 43 -6.25 -23.80 15.64
C GLY A 43 -6.41 -22.32 15.34
N PHE A 44 -7.26 -21.94 14.38
CA PHE A 44 -7.53 -20.55 14.07
C PHE A 44 -9.01 -20.27 13.77
N GLU A 45 -9.42 -19.04 14.03
CA GLU A 45 -10.68 -18.46 13.58
C GLU A 45 -10.41 -17.10 12.92
N THR A 46 -11.18 -16.75 11.90
CA THR A 46 -11.06 -15.44 11.25
C THR A 46 -12.16 -14.49 11.67
N LYS A 47 -11.79 -13.26 12.00
CA LYS A 47 -12.71 -12.20 12.39
C LYS A 47 -12.54 -11.00 11.45
N ILE A 48 -13.67 -10.53 10.91
CA ILE A 48 -13.72 -9.33 10.08
C ILE A 48 -14.54 -8.29 10.83
N SER A 49 -13.98 -7.11 11.02
CA SER A 49 -14.62 -6.02 11.76
C SER A 49 -14.35 -4.66 11.10
N ARG A 50 -14.96 -3.61 11.66
CA ARG A 50 -14.64 -2.22 11.27
C ARG A 50 -13.90 -1.57 12.43
N VAL A 51 -12.86 -0.81 12.11
CA VAL A 51 -12.07 -0.06 13.07
C VAL A 51 -11.84 1.36 12.58
N VAL A 52 -11.55 2.27 13.50
CA VAL A 52 -11.23 3.66 13.16
C VAL A 52 -9.74 3.90 13.38
N LYS A 53 -9.02 4.24 12.32
CA LYS A 53 -7.59 4.62 12.33
C LYS A 53 -7.46 6.11 11.96
N SER A 54 -7.02 6.94 12.90
CA SER A 54 -6.89 8.39 12.71
C SER A 54 -8.16 9.07 12.14
N GLY A 55 -9.34 8.61 12.56
CA GLY A 55 -10.63 9.12 12.09
C GLY A 55 -11.12 8.50 10.78
N ILE A 56 -10.37 7.59 10.16
CA ILE A 56 -10.74 6.89 8.93
C ILE A 56 -11.33 5.52 9.29
N ASP A 57 -12.52 5.24 8.78
CA ASP A 57 -13.15 3.91 8.89
C ASP A 57 -12.45 2.93 7.96
N ALA A 58 -12.01 1.79 8.50
CA ALA A 58 -11.26 0.77 7.77
C ALA A 58 -11.74 -0.64 8.13
N CYS A 59 -11.61 -1.56 7.19
CA CYS A 59 -11.79 -2.98 7.44
C CYS A 59 -10.61 -3.51 8.25
N ASP A 60 -10.89 -4.39 9.19
CA ASP A 60 -9.91 -5.10 10.00
C ASP A 60 -10.13 -6.60 9.80
N PHE A 61 -9.07 -7.29 9.42
CA PHE A 61 -9.03 -8.74 9.32
C PHE A 61 -8.12 -9.29 10.40
N ASP A 62 -8.63 -10.24 11.17
CA ASP A 62 -7.94 -10.80 12.31
C ASP A 62 -7.96 -12.33 12.27
N VAL A 63 -6.81 -12.95 12.43
CA VAL A 63 -6.65 -14.39 12.60
C VAL A 63 -6.46 -14.67 14.09
N VAL A 64 -7.52 -15.09 14.74
CA VAL A 64 -7.50 -15.42 16.17
C VAL A 64 -6.99 -16.85 16.33
N LEU A 65 -5.84 -17.00 16.95
CA LEU A 65 -5.22 -18.29 17.20
C LEU A 65 -5.72 -18.86 18.54
N ASP A 66 -5.77 -20.18 18.63
CA ASP A 66 -5.98 -20.85 19.92
C ASP A 66 -4.71 -20.77 20.79
N LYS A 67 -4.82 -21.17 22.05
CA LYS A 67 -3.71 -21.07 23.03
C LYS A 67 -2.46 -21.91 22.67
N GLU A 68 -2.61 -22.90 21.80
CA GLU A 68 -1.48 -23.75 21.38
C GLU A 68 -0.68 -23.10 20.23
N HIS A 69 -1.30 -22.14 19.52
CA HIS A 69 -0.73 -21.46 18.34
C HIS A 69 -0.53 -19.95 18.55
N GLU A 70 -0.73 -19.45 19.79
CA GLU A 70 -0.67 -18.02 20.11
C GLU A 70 0.68 -17.41 19.76
N ASN A 71 0.65 -16.23 19.11
CA ASN A 71 1.82 -15.50 18.62
C ASN A 71 1.78 -14.04 19.15
N HIS A 72 2.96 -13.46 19.43
CA HIS A 72 3.11 -12.11 20.00
C HIS A 72 3.48 -11.04 18.97
N ASP A 73 3.46 -11.34 17.68
CA ASP A 73 3.94 -10.44 16.62
C ASP A 73 3.17 -9.11 16.50
N HIS A 74 1.97 -9.04 17.10
CA HIS A 74 1.14 -7.83 17.13
C HIS A 74 1.16 -7.10 18.48
N ASP A 75 1.84 -7.65 19.50
CA ASP A 75 1.94 -7.04 20.81
C ASP A 75 2.96 -5.89 20.80
N MET A 76 2.45 -4.65 20.86
CA MET A 76 3.28 -3.45 20.84
C MET A 76 4.23 -3.38 22.04
N GLU A 77 3.86 -3.95 23.17
CA GLU A 77 4.66 -4.02 24.37
C GLU A 77 5.82 -5.00 24.21
N TYR A 78 5.58 -6.13 23.56
CA TYR A 78 6.62 -7.10 23.19
C TYR A 78 7.57 -6.53 22.13
N LEU A 79 7.03 -5.88 21.09
CA LEU A 79 7.80 -5.36 19.95
C LEU A 79 8.76 -4.22 20.33
N HIS A 80 8.38 -3.36 21.29
CA HIS A 80 9.14 -2.17 21.64
C HIS A 80 9.79 -2.24 23.02
N GLY A 81 9.44 -3.23 23.87
CA GLY A 81 9.93 -3.38 25.24
C GLY A 81 9.43 -2.30 26.19
N HIS A 82 9.40 -2.60 27.49
CA HIS A 82 9.11 -1.61 28.52
C HIS A 82 10.30 -0.69 28.73
N HIS A 83 10.14 0.62 28.65
CA HIS A 83 11.04 1.57 29.30
C HIS A 83 10.78 1.52 30.82
N HIS A 84 11.41 0.58 31.52
CA HIS A 84 11.52 0.67 32.96
C HIS A 84 12.74 1.53 33.33
N GLU A 85 12.44 2.75 33.77
CA GLU A 85 13.36 3.49 34.64
C GLU A 85 13.57 2.69 35.94
N GLY A 86 14.83 2.48 36.27
CA GLY A 86 15.46 1.79 37.36
C GLY A 86 14.64 1.43 38.60
N HIS A 87 14.62 0.14 38.89
CA HIS A 87 14.75 -0.35 40.26
C HIS A 87 15.62 -1.61 40.24
N GLU A 88 16.84 -1.47 40.80
CA GLU A 88 17.68 -2.59 41.17
C GLU A 88 16.93 -3.44 42.22
N SER A 89 16.62 -4.68 41.90
CA SER A 89 16.28 -5.70 42.88
C SER A 89 17.09 -6.93 42.60
N ASN A 90 18.03 -7.19 43.52
CA ASN A 90 18.78 -8.43 43.71
C ASN A 90 17.79 -9.62 43.73
N HIS A 91 17.93 -10.55 42.82
CA HIS A 91 17.38 -11.89 42.99
C HIS A 91 18.46 -12.95 42.80
N ALA A 92 18.59 -13.72 43.87
CA ALA A 92 19.45 -14.85 44.04
C ALA A 92 19.15 -15.98 43.04
N HIS A 93 20.22 -16.69 42.66
CA HIS A 93 20.15 -17.94 41.91
C HIS A 93 19.26 -18.98 42.61
N GLY A 94 18.17 -19.35 41.95
CA GLY A 94 17.40 -20.55 42.25
C GLY A 94 17.47 -21.49 41.06
N THR A 95 18.17 -22.63 41.27
CA THR A 95 18.21 -23.76 40.33
C THR A 95 16.86 -24.46 40.32
N GLY A 96 16.30 -24.71 39.13
CA GLY A 96 15.41 -25.83 38.95
C GLY A 96 14.12 -25.57 38.22
N THR A 97 13.98 -26.30 37.13
CA THR A 97 12.78 -26.90 36.53
C THR A 97 12.09 -26.22 35.38
N ALA A 98 12.03 -27.04 34.33
CA ALA A 98 11.04 -27.08 33.25
C ALA A 98 10.86 -25.78 32.49
N GLN A 99 11.65 -25.60 31.47
CA GLN A 99 11.28 -24.85 30.30
C GLN A 99 10.06 -25.59 29.67
N ASP A 100 8.87 -25.03 29.80
CA ASP A 100 7.79 -25.31 28.88
C ASP A 100 8.24 -24.85 27.50
N HIS A 101 8.79 -25.78 26.74
CA HIS A 101 9.01 -25.61 25.33
C HIS A 101 7.62 -25.64 24.70
N HIS A 102 7.03 -24.46 24.49
CA HIS A 102 5.96 -24.31 23.50
C HIS A 102 6.52 -24.80 22.18
N HIS A 103 6.08 -25.95 21.71
CA HIS A 103 6.40 -26.49 20.41
C HIS A 103 5.70 -25.61 19.37
N HIS A 104 6.37 -24.53 18.94
CA HIS A 104 6.01 -23.87 17.69
C HIS A 104 6.26 -24.89 16.57
N GLU A 105 5.21 -25.29 15.88
CA GLU A 105 5.34 -26.13 14.68
C GLU A 105 6.02 -25.32 13.58
N HIS A 106 7.32 -25.47 13.46
CA HIS A 106 8.09 -24.86 12.38
C HIS A 106 7.81 -25.60 11.07
N ARG A 107 6.99 -24.99 10.21
CA ARG A 107 6.65 -25.55 8.90
C ARG A 107 7.69 -25.15 7.86
N GLY A 108 8.10 -26.11 7.03
CA GLY A 108 8.94 -25.86 5.86
C GLY A 108 8.11 -25.64 4.61
N ILE A 109 8.75 -25.21 3.51
CA ILE A 109 8.08 -24.95 2.23
C ILE A 109 7.30 -26.16 1.69
N LYS A 110 7.74 -27.39 1.94
CA LYS A 110 7.06 -28.61 1.49
C LYS A 110 5.71 -28.81 2.18
N GLU A 111 5.63 -28.53 3.47
CA GLU A 111 4.40 -28.65 4.25
C GLU A 111 3.40 -27.57 3.83
N ILE A 112 3.88 -26.35 3.62
CA ILE A 112 3.05 -25.25 3.12
C ILE A 112 2.52 -25.54 1.71
N THR A 113 3.37 -26.06 0.81
CA THR A 113 2.94 -26.51 -0.51
C THR A 113 1.83 -27.57 -0.42
N TYR A 114 2.01 -28.54 0.49
CA TYR A 114 0.98 -29.57 0.70
C TYR A 114 -0.34 -28.95 1.17
N ILE A 115 -0.32 -27.99 2.10
CA ILE A 115 -1.53 -27.30 2.61
C ILE A 115 -2.25 -26.59 1.46
N ILE A 116 -1.52 -25.85 0.61
CA ILE A 116 -2.09 -25.08 -0.48
C ILE A 116 -2.66 -26.02 -1.56
N GLU A 117 -1.93 -27.04 -1.95
CA GLU A 117 -2.36 -27.99 -3.00
C GLU A 117 -3.61 -28.77 -2.60
N HIS A 118 -3.79 -29.10 -1.31
CA HIS A 118 -4.93 -29.86 -0.80
C HIS A 118 -6.10 -28.97 -0.35
N SER A 119 -6.06 -27.68 -0.64
CA SER A 119 -7.14 -26.73 -0.38
C SER A 119 -8.15 -26.65 -1.53
N ALA A 120 -9.31 -26.05 -1.27
CA ALA A 120 -10.32 -25.75 -2.28
C ALA A 120 -10.06 -24.44 -3.06
N MET A 121 -8.84 -23.95 -3.07
CA MET A 121 -8.43 -22.80 -3.89
C MET A 121 -8.54 -23.11 -5.37
N THR A 122 -8.77 -22.08 -6.18
CA THR A 122 -8.62 -22.17 -7.63
C THR A 122 -7.15 -22.36 -8.00
N GLU A 123 -6.87 -22.87 -9.19
CA GLU A 123 -5.48 -23.04 -9.66
C GLU A 123 -4.73 -21.71 -9.78
N ASN A 124 -5.43 -20.59 -10.05
CA ASN A 124 -4.82 -19.26 -10.09
C ASN A 124 -4.46 -18.78 -8.68
N ALA A 125 -5.38 -18.89 -7.73
CA ALA A 125 -5.11 -18.55 -6.34
C ALA A 125 -3.98 -19.39 -5.73
N LYS A 126 -3.92 -20.71 -6.01
CA LYS A 126 -2.80 -21.57 -5.61
C LYS A 126 -1.46 -21.06 -6.13
N LYS A 127 -1.39 -20.69 -7.42
CA LYS A 127 -0.17 -20.16 -8.02
C LYS A 127 0.29 -18.87 -7.34
N ILE A 128 -0.65 -17.96 -7.02
CA ILE A 128 -0.34 -16.71 -6.31
C ILE A 128 0.22 -17.02 -4.91
N ALA A 129 -0.47 -17.86 -4.13
CA ALA A 129 -0.05 -18.21 -2.78
C ALA A 129 1.32 -18.89 -2.77
N LEU A 130 1.54 -19.90 -3.62
CA LEU A 130 2.82 -20.59 -3.73
C LEU A 130 3.95 -19.61 -4.12
N ARG A 131 3.70 -18.69 -5.05
CA ARG A 131 4.70 -17.70 -5.44
C ARG A 131 5.09 -16.78 -4.28
N ILE A 132 4.14 -16.36 -3.45
CA ILE A 132 4.43 -15.57 -2.25
C ILE A 132 5.34 -16.35 -1.29
N PHE A 133 5.03 -17.62 -1.02
CA PHE A 133 5.85 -18.46 -0.15
C PHE A 133 7.23 -18.79 -0.72
N GLU A 134 7.37 -18.97 -2.03
CA GLU A 134 8.68 -19.12 -2.68
C GLU A 134 9.57 -17.90 -2.43
N ILE A 135 9.03 -16.69 -2.62
CA ILE A 135 9.75 -15.43 -2.39
C ILE A 135 10.18 -15.30 -0.92
N LEU A 136 9.30 -15.66 0.01
CA LEU A 136 9.62 -15.68 1.43
C LEU A 136 10.72 -16.69 1.74
N ALA A 137 10.63 -17.92 1.22
CA ALA A 137 11.62 -18.96 1.42
C ALA A 137 13.02 -18.56 0.88
N GLU A 138 13.05 -17.93 -0.30
CA GLU A 138 14.30 -17.40 -0.87
C GLU A 138 14.91 -16.30 0.02
N ALA A 139 14.08 -15.41 0.56
CA ALA A 139 14.52 -14.30 1.40
C ALA A 139 15.04 -14.78 2.76
N GLU A 140 14.35 -15.74 3.39
CA GLU A 140 14.77 -16.38 4.65
C GLU A 140 16.02 -17.22 4.45
N SER A 141 16.09 -18.01 3.37
CA SER A 141 17.28 -18.77 2.98
C SER A 141 18.53 -17.87 2.94
N LYS A 142 18.39 -16.70 2.32
CA LYS A 142 19.47 -15.72 2.24
C LYS A 142 19.76 -15.06 3.58
N ALA A 143 18.75 -14.76 4.39
CA ALA A 143 18.94 -14.15 5.71
C ALA A 143 19.68 -15.09 6.67
N HIS A 144 19.34 -16.38 6.64
CA HIS A 144 19.92 -17.40 7.51
C HIS A 144 21.12 -18.16 6.92
N ASN A 145 21.42 -17.93 5.63
CA ASN A 145 22.46 -18.63 4.89
C ASN A 145 22.28 -20.16 4.94
N VAL A 146 21.06 -20.63 4.71
CA VAL A 146 20.70 -22.05 4.64
C VAL A 146 20.04 -22.36 3.30
N PRO A 147 20.11 -23.59 2.77
CA PRO A 147 19.37 -23.98 1.56
C PRO A 147 17.86 -23.77 1.71
N VAL A 148 17.16 -23.38 0.62
CA VAL A 148 15.72 -23.10 0.63
C VAL A 148 14.88 -24.26 1.15
N ASP A 149 15.27 -25.50 0.86
CA ASP A 149 14.60 -26.71 1.32
C ASP A 149 14.82 -27.04 2.80
N GLN A 150 15.72 -26.33 3.45
CA GLN A 150 16.03 -26.40 4.90
C GLN A 150 15.54 -25.17 5.67
N VAL A 151 14.88 -24.23 5.00
CA VAL A 151 14.28 -23.08 5.66
C VAL A 151 13.11 -23.56 6.52
N HIS A 152 13.19 -23.23 7.81
CA HIS A 152 12.06 -23.32 8.72
C HIS A 152 11.54 -21.91 8.94
N PHE A 153 10.30 -21.69 8.58
CA PHE A 153 9.67 -20.40 8.81
C PHE A 153 9.35 -20.24 10.29
N HIS A 154 10.02 -19.31 10.95
CA HIS A 154 9.81 -19.03 12.37
C HIS A 154 8.58 -18.17 12.62
N GLU A 155 8.33 -17.18 11.78
CA GLU A 155 7.22 -16.24 11.84
C GLU A 155 6.22 -16.48 10.71
N VAL A 156 6.73 -16.56 9.48
CA VAL A 156 5.89 -16.67 8.26
C VAL A 156 5.27 -18.07 8.06
N GLY A 157 5.76 -19.09 8.77
CA GLY A 157 5.18 -20.44 8.80
C GLY A 157 4.10 -20.62 9.87
N ALA A 158 3.85 -19.60 10.68
CA ALA A 158 2.76 -19.58 11.64
C ALA A 158 1.40 -19.61 10.93
N VAL A 159 0.40 -20.07 11.61
CA VAL A 159 -0.93 -20.31 11.03
C VAL A 159 -1.56 -19.01 10.51
N ASP A 160 -1.38 -17.90 11.21
CA ASP A 160 -1.87 -16.57 10.82
C ASP A 160 -1.30 -16.11 9.48
N SER A 161 0.02 -16.23 9.28
CA SER A 161 0.67 -15.88 8.02
C SER A 161 0.21 -16.76 6.85
N ILE A 162 -0.01 -18.05 7.08
CA ILE A 162 -0.57 -18.95 6.07
C ILE A 162 -1.99 -18.52 5.68
N VAL A 163 -2.81 -18.22 6.68
CA VAL A 163 -4.19 -17.76 6.47
C VAL A 163 -4.21 -16.44 5.73
N ASP A 164 -3.35 -15.49 6.08
CA ASP A 164 -3.23 -14.20 5.39
C ASP A 164 -2.88 -14.38 3.92
N ILE A 165 -1.83 -15.14 3.62
CA ILE A 165 -1.35 -15.32 2.24
C ILE A 165 -2.39 -16.05 1.38
N VAL A 166 -3.01 -17.09 1.92
CA VAL A 166 -4.12 -17.80 1.25
C VAL A 166 -5.28 -16.84 1.01
N SER A 167 -5.65 -16.04 2.01
CA SER A 167 -6.75 -15.08 1.89
C SER A 167 -6.49 -14.00 0.85
N VAL A 168 -5.27 -13.45 0.78
CA VAL A 168 -4.86 -12.50 -0.26
C VAL A 168 -5.00 -13.13 -1.65
N ALA A 169 -4.49 -14.34 -1.83
CA ALA A 169 -4.52 -15.02 -3.12
C ALA A 169 -5.96 -15.31 -3.58
N VAL A 170 -6.81 -15.74 -2.66
CA VAL A 170 -8.25 -15.99 -2.92
C VAL A 170 -8.98 -14.69 -3.29
N CYS A 171 -8.76 -13.61 -2.53
CA CYS A 171 -9.43 -12.34 -2.78
C CYS A 171 -8.98 -11.70 -4.11
N LEU A 172 -7.70 -11.79 -4.47
CA LEU A 172 -7.20 -11.30 -5.76
C LEU A 172 -7.83 -12.05 -6.94
N ASP A 173 -7.95 -13.36 -6.82
CA ASP A 173 -8.55 -14.21 -7.85
C ASP A 173 -10.07 -13.96 -7.96
N ASP A 174 -10.78 -13.90 -6.84
CA ASP A 174 -12.21 -13.60 -6.78
C ASP A 174 -12.56 -12.22 -7.37
N LEU A 175 -11.71 -11.24 -7.11
CA LEU A 175 -11.86 -9.88 -7.66
C LEU A 175 -11.52 -9.79 -9.16
N ASP A 176 -11.05 -10.85 -9.81
CA ASP A 176 -10.55 -10.86 -11.21
C ASP A 176 -9.45 -9.80 -11.45
N VAL A 177 -8.51 -9.70 -10.50
CA VAL A 177 -7.35 -8.80 -10.61
C VAL A 177 -6.30 -9.42 -11.53
N THR A 178 -5.99 -8.73 -12.63
CA THR A 178 -5.00 -9.20 -13.62
C THR A 178 -3.79 -8.29 -13.74
N GLU A 179 -3.91 -7.07 -13.25
CA GLU A 179 -2.82 -6.08 -13.21
C GLU A 179 -2.74 -5.45 -11.83
N VAL A 180 -1.53 -5.36 -11.26
CA VAL A 180 -1.29 -4.75 -9.96
C VAL A 180 -0.20 -3.69 -10.08
N ILE A 181 -0.52 -2.47 -9.69
CA ILE A 181 0.40 -1.33 -9.70
C ILE A 181 0.81 -1.01 -8.27
N VAL A 182 2.12 -1.05 -8.01
CA VAL A 182 2.71 -0.63 -6.73
C VAL A 182 3.92 0.23 -7.01
N PRO A 183 3.80 1.57 -6.94
CA PRO A 183 4.90 2.48 -7.25
C PRO A 183 6.03 2.42 -6.24
N VAL A 184 5.71 2.32 -4.95
CA VAL A 184 6.70 2.37 -3.87
C VAL A 184 6.15 1.74 -2.60
N LEU A 185 7.02 1.09 -1.85
CA LEU A 185 6.76 0.66 -0.46
C LEU A 185 7.32 1.74 0.48
N CYS A 186 6.50 2.24 1.39
CA CYS A 186 6.97 3.16 2.42
C CYS A 186 7.27 2.38 3.70
N GLU A 187 8.54 2.43 4.12
CA GLU A 187 9.06 1.72 5.29
C GLU A 187 9.43 2.68 6.41
N GLY A 188 9.31 2.23 7.65
CA GLY A 188 9.75 2.97 8.82
C GLY A 188 11.26 2.87 9.06
N ARG A 189 11.69 3.27 10.24
CA ARG A 189 13.11 3.23 10.66
C ARG A 189 13.26 2.73 12.08
N GLY A 190 14.51 2.56 12.51
CA GLY A 190 14.84 2.11 13.86
C GLY A 190 14.99 0.60 13.92
N THR A 191 14.38 -0.01 14.92
CA THR A 191 14.47 -1.46 15.16
C THR A 191 13.11 -2.02 15.53
N VAL A 192 12.95 -3.33 15.30
CA VAL A 192 11.80 -4.11 15.73
C VAL A 192 12.29 -5.35 16.49
N ARG A 193 11.56 -5.74 17.52
CA ARG A 193 11.78 -7.00 18.23
C ARG A 193 10.97 -8.11 17.56
N CYS A 194 11.61 -9.24 17.30
CA CYS A 194 10.99 -10.44 16.74
C CYS A 194 11.58 -11.69 17.41
N GLN A 195 11.24 -12.89 16.96
CA GLN A 195 11.79 -14.13 17.49
C GLN A 195 13.32 -14.22 17.39
N HIS A 196 13.92 -13.54 16.42
CA HIS A 196 15.38 -13.44 16.26
C HIS A 196 16.04 -12.35 17.14
N GLY A 197 15.28 -11.70 18.03
CA GLY A 197 15.73 -10.59 18.86
C GLY A 197 15.42 -9.23 18.23
N ILE A 198 16.29 -8.24 18.45
CA ILE A 198 16.10 -6.87 17.94
C ILE A 198 16.80 -6.75 16.59
N LEU A 199 16.03 -6.53 15.54
CA LEU A 199 16.51 -6.37 14.17
C LEU A 199 16.38 -4.92 13.68
N PRO A 200 17.29 -4.46 12.79
CA PRO A 200 17.14 -3.17 12.13
C PRO A 200 16.02 -3.18 11.08
N ILE A 201 15.38 -2.03 10.88
CA ILE A 201 14.38 -1.81 9.85
C ILE A 201 15.01 -1.13 8.63
N PRO A 202 14.76 -1.64 7.39
CA PRO A 202 13.96 -2.84 7.05
C PRO A 202 14.62 -4.13 7.58
N VAL A 203 13.79 -5.07 8.03
CA VAL A 203 14.31 -6.37 8.50
C VAL A 203 14.98 -7.13 7.34
N PRO A 204 15.95 -8.04 7.64
CA PRO A 204 16.74 -8.70 6.60
C PRO A 204 15.93 -9.39 5.51
N ALA A 205 14.80 -10.02 5.85
CA ALA A 205 13.90 -10.65 4.89
C ALA A 205 13.31 -9.61 3.93
N VAL A 206 12.79 -8.49 4.44
CA VAL A 206 12.25 -7.38 3.60
C VAL A 206 13.34 -6.83 2.68
N ALA A 207 14.53 -6.55 3.21
CA ALA A 207 15.64 -6.05 2.40
C ALA A 207 16.03 -7.02 1.27
N ASN A 208 16.03 -8.33 1.55
CA ASN A 208 16.29 -9.37 0.56
C ASN A 208 15.20 -9.43 -0.52
N ILE A 209 13.91 -9.38 -0.13
CA ILE A 209 12.77 -9.38 -1.06
C ILE A 209 12.83 -8.16 -1.98
N VAL A 210 12.99 -6.97 -1.40
CA VAL A 210 13.06 -5.70 -2.14
C VAL A 210 14.18 -5.71 -3.17
N SER A 211 15.38 -6.17 -2.75
CA SER A 211 16.55 -6.26 -3.61
C SER A 211 16.38 -7.27 -4.75
N ALA A 212 15.88 -8.47 -4.44
CA ALA A 212 15.75 -9.55 -5.42
C ALA A 212 14.67 -9.29 -6.46
N ASN A 213 13.61 -8.56 -6.09
CA ASN A 213 12.44 -8.31 -6.94
C ASN A 213 12.37 -6.85 -7.46
N HIS A 214 13.47 -6.08 -7.33
CA HIS A 214 13.58 -4.70 -7.83
C HIS A 214 12.41 -3.81 -7.40
N LEU A 215 11.99 -3.92 -6.13
CA LEU A 215 10.96 -3.07 -5.57
C LEU A 215 11.55 -1.72 -5.16
N TYR A 216 10.76 -0.65 -5.28
CA TYR A 216 11.15 0.66 -4.78
C TYR A 216 10.76 0.79 -3.31
N LEU A 217 11.72 1.17 -2.47
CA LEU A 217 11.54 1.40 -1.04
C LEU A 217 11.81 2.87 -0.71
N LYS A 218 10.91 3.49 0.04
CA LYS A 218 11.05 4.85 0.56
C LYS A 218 11.06 4.80 2.09
N MET A 219 12.18 5.20 2.69
CA MET A 219 12.27 5.32 4.14
C MET A 219 11.49 6.54 4.62
N THR A 220 10.70 6.37 5.68
CA THR A 220 9.93 7.43 6.35
C THR A 220 10.58 7.82 7.68
N GLU A 221 10.01 8.82 8.35
CA GLU A 221 10.43 9.23 9.70
C GLU A 221 9.76 8.41 10.82
N VAL A 222 8.81 7.53 10.49
CA VAL A 222 8.08 6.71 11.45
C VAL A 222 9.02 5.68 12.08
N GLU A 223 9.06 5.62 13.41
CA GLU A 223 9.79 4.58 14.14
C GLU A 223 8.95 3.32 14.24
N GLY A 224 9.43 2.24 13.63
CA GLY A 224 8.76 0.94 13.58
C GLY A 224 8.71 0.34 12.19
N GLU A 225 8.38 -0.94 12.13
CA GLU A 225 8.26 -1.71 10.88
C GLU A 225 6.88 -1.44 10.24
N LEU A 226 6.89 -0.84 9.06
CA LEU A 226 5.68 -0.58 8.28
C LEU A 226 5.47 -1.65 7.20
N VAL A 227 6.54 -2.21 6.67
CA VAL A 227 6.52 -3.25 5.62
C VAL A 227 6.96 -4.57 6.23
N THR A 228 6.02 -5.49 6.41
CA THR A 228 6.36 -6.83 6.90
C THR A 228 6.93 -7.72 5.79
N PRO A 229 7.67 -8.80 6.11
CA PRO A 229 8.12 -9.77 5.11
C PRO A 229 6.98 -10.32 4.25
N THR A 230 5.84 -10.66 4.86
CA THR A 230 4.62 -11.10 4.16
C THR A 230 4.11 -10.03 3.20
N GLY A 231 4.00 -8.78 3.65
CA GLY A 231 3.56 -7.65 2.81
C GLY A 231 4.49 -7.41 1.62
N ALA A 232 5.80 -7.42 1.85
CA ALA A 232 6.78 -7.29 0.77
C ALA A 232 6.71 -8.43 -0.24
N ALA A 233 6.54 -9.68 0.23
CA ALA A 233 6.43 -10.86 -0.63
C ALA A 233 5.13 -10.86 -1.45
N ILE A 234 4.01 -10.42 -0.88
CA ILE A 234 2.76 -10.21 -1.61
C ILE A 234 3.01 -9.26 -2.78
N VAL A 235 3.57 -8.08 -2.51
CA VAL A 235 3.87 -7.11 -3.59
C VAL A 235 4.81 -7.69 -4.62
N ALA A 236 5.88 -8.37 -4.21
CA ALA A 236 6.84 -8.98 -5.13
C ALA A 236 6.22 -10.06 -6.03
N ALA A 237 5.24 -10.82 -5.51
CA ALA A 237 4.56 -11.88 -6.25
C ALA A 237 3.54 -11.35 -7.27
N VAL A 238 2.82 -10.25 -6.93
CA VAL A 238 1.65 -9.83 -7.72
C VAL A 238 1.88 -8.55 -8.52
N LYS A 239 2.89 -7.75 -8.20
CA LYS A 239 3.16 -6.48 -8.90
C LYS A 239 3.46 -6.71 -10.37
N THR A 240 2.74 -6.01 -11.24
CA THR A 240 2.96 -6.04 -12.70
C THR A 240 3.54 -4.73 -13.24
N LYS A 241 3.30 -3.60 -12.55
CA LYS A 241 3.77 -2.27 -12.96
C LYS A 241 4.28 -1.43 -11.77
N ASP A 242 5.24 -0.55 -12.06
CA ASP A 242 5.82 0.39 -11.09
C ASP A 242 5.22 1.79 -11.15
N LYS A 243 4.50 2.12 -12.22
CA LYS A 243 4.04 3.49 -12.48
C LYS A 243 2.54 3.53 -12.64
N LEU A 244 1.92 4.49 -11.98
CA LEU A 244 0.54 4.87 -12.27
C LEU A 244 0.46 5.55 -13.64
N PRO A 245 -0.66 5.41 -14.35
CA PRO A 245 -0.98 6.23 -15.51
C PRO A 245 -1.00 7.72 -15.11
N GLU A 246 -0.77 8.62 -16.07
CA GLU A 246 -0.88 10.07 -15.82
C GLU A 246 -2.29 10.44 -15.36
N THR A 247 -3.30 9.80 -15.95
CA THR A 247 -4.71 9.96 -15.58
C THR A 247 -5.36 8.60 -15.45
N PHE A 248 -6.20 8.44 -14.45
CA PHE A 248 -7.01 7.25 -14.24
C PHE A 248 -8.26 7.58 -13.44
N GLU A 249 -9.28 6.79 -13.61
CA GLU A 249 -10.51 6.84 -12.84
C GLU A 249 -10.44 5.81 -11.70
N ILE A 250 -10.83 6.20 -10.49
CA ILE A 250 -10.98 5.28 -9.36
C ILE A 250 -12.40 4.76 -9.37
N GLN A 251 -12.57 3.47 -9.65
CA GLN A 251 -13.87 2.82 -9.70
C GLN A 251 -14.33 2.34 -8.33
N LYS A 252 -13.40 1.89 -7.49
CA LYS A 252 -13.69 1.36 -6.16
C LYS A 252 -12.49 1.51 -5.24
N ILE A 253 -12.74 1.70 -3.94
CA ILE A 253 -11.71 1.82 -2.90
C ILE A 253 -12.02 0.83 -1.79
N GLY A 254 -10.99 0.14 -1.29
CA GLY A 254 -11.03 -0.64 -0.07
C GLY A 254 -9.89 -0.21 0.85
N ILE A 255 -10.15 -0.15 2.16
CA ILE A 255 -9.19 0.30 3.17
C ILE A 255 -9.03 -0.81 4.21
N GLY A 256 -7.81 -1.33 4.33
CA GLY A 256 -7.43 -2.33 5.32
C GLY A 256 -6.60 -1.70 6.44
N ALA A 257 -6.94 -2.01 7.68
CA ALA A 257 -6.23 -1.54 8.86
C ALA A 257 -5.17 -2.53 9.31
N GLY A 258 -3.99 -2.05 9.69
CA GLY A 258 -2.98 -2.84 10.38
C GLY A 258 -3.20 -2.86 11.89
N LYS A 259 -2.66 -3.86 12.57
CA LYS A 259 -2.79 -4.02 14.02
C LYS A 259 -1.94 -3.04 14.80
N ARG A 260 -0.75 -2.74 14.31
CA ARG A 260 0.21 -1.87 14.98
C ARG A 260 -0.25 -0.41 15.01
N GLN A 261 0.21 0.33 16.01
CA GLN A 261 -0.12 1.75 16.21
C GLN A 261 1.16 2.59 16.08
N TYR A 262 1.16 3.46 15.08
CA TYR A 262 2.24 4.39 14.81
C TYR A 262 1.70 5.81 14.66
N GLU A 263 2.57 6.78 14.44
CA GLU A 263 2.16 8.16 14.12
C GLU A 263 1.36 8.26 12.83
N CYS A 264 1.65 7.38 11.86
CA CYS A 264 0.83 7.23 10.66
C CYS A 264 -0.40 6.34 10.93
N PRO A 265 -1.48 6.48 10.13
CA PRO A 265 -2.74 5.77 10.40
C PRO A 265 -2.65 4.25 10.32
N GLY A 266 -1.58 3.66 9.77
CA GLY A 266 -1.42 2.21 9.62
C GLY A 266 -2.55 1.60 8.80
N ILE A 267 -2.80 2.15 7.61
CA ILE A 267 -3.82 1.67 6.66
C ILE A 267 -3.20 1.40 5.30
N LEU A 268 -3.74 0.39 4.60
CA LEU A 268 -3.48 0.12 3.19
C LEU A 268 -4.72 0.50 2.39
N ARG A 269 -4.56 1.29 1.32
CA ARG A 269 -5.63 1.53 0.36
C ARG A 269 -5.44 0.67 -0.89
N ALA A 270 -6.46 -0.10 -1.22
CA ALA A 270 -6.58 -0.86 -2.45
C ALA A 270 -7.62 -0.19 -3.35
N MET A 271 -7.28 0.11 -4.59
CA MET A 271 -8.15 0.83 -5.51
C MET A 271 -8.26 0.08 -6.83
N ILE A 272 -9.47 -0.22 -7.28
CA ILE A 272 -9.69 -0.61 -8.68
C ILE A 272 -9.67 0.65 -9.51
N ILE A 273 -8.78 0.69 -10.48
CA ILE A 273 -8.63 1.82 -11.39
C ILE A 273 -8.85 1.39 -12.83
N SER A 274 -9.34 2.33 -13.65
CA SER A 274 -9.38 2.20 -15.10
C SER A 274 -8.53 3.29 -15.74
N GLN A 275 -7.77 2.92 -16.76
CA GLN A 275 -7.23 3.90 -17.69
C GLN A 275 -8.38 4.26 -18.63
N ASN A 276 -8.76 5.52 -18.69
CA ASN A 276 -9.63 5.95 -19.75
C ASN A 276 -8.90 5.69 -21.08
N ALA A 277 -9.29 4.62 -21.75
CA ALA A 277 -9.16 4.57 -23.18
C ALA A 277 -10.00 5.75 -23.69
N GLU A 278 -9.31 6.80 -24.13
CA GLU A 278 -9.93 7.98 -24.74
C GLU A 278 -11.13 8.49 -23.93
N ILE A 279 -11.06 9.67 -23.36
CA ILE A 279 -12.23 10.37 -22.87
C ILE A 279 -13.23 10.24 -24.02
N ASP A 280 -14.24 9.39 -23.89
CA ASP A 280 -15.35 9.30 -24.82
C ASP A 280 -15.95 10.70 -24.88
N GLU A 281 -15.59 11.44 -25.92
CA GLU A 281 -16.13 12.79 -26.18
C GLU A 281 -17.66 12.77 -26.27
N GLU A 282 -18.28 11.59 -26.41
CA GLU A 282 -19.72 11.38 -26.42
C GLU A 282 -20.40 11.41 -25.04
N LYS A 283 -19.69 11.07 -23.92
CA LYS A 283 -20.32 11.09 -22.58
C LYS A 283 -20.31 12.47 -21.90
N ALA A 284 -19.42 13.36 -22.30
CA ALA A 284 -19.41 14.75 -21.81
C ALA A 284 -20.57 15.60 -22.36
N GLN A 285 -21.32 15.10 -23.35
CA GLN A 285 -22.42 15.82 -23.99
C GLN A 285 -23.81 15.53 -23.40
N THR A 286 -23.97 14.68 -22.38
CA THR A 286 -25.28 14.26 -21.89
C THR A 286 -25.65 14.69 -20.47
N GLU A 287 -24.83 15.47 -19.77
CA GLU A 287 -25.27 16.17 -18.55
C GLU A 287 -25.30 17.68 -18.70
N GLU A 288 -26.07 18.15 -19.68
CA GLU A 288 -26.56 19.51 -19.68
C GLU A 288 -27.48 19.72 -18.49
N PHE A 289 -27.07 20.59 -17.58
CA PHE A 289 -27.96 21.21 -16.59
C PHE A 289 -29.14 21.81 -17.30
N LYS A 290 -30.33 21.23 -17.15
CA LYS A 290 -31.60 21.84 -17.54
C LYS A 290 -31.86 23.06 -16.68
N ASN A 291 -31.54 24.24 -17.21
CA ASN A 291 -32.13 25.48 -16.75
C ASN A 291 -33.38 25.79 -17.58
N PRO A 292 -34.48 26.28 -16.97
CA PRO A 292 -35.73 26.46 -17.65
C PRO A 292 -35.73 27.71 -18.57
N GLU A 293 -36.42 27.53 -19.65
CA GLU A 293 -36.80 28.38 -20.78
C GLU A 293 -36.74 29.89 -20.61
N ILE A 294 -36.04 30.56 -21.54
CA ILE A 294 -36.46 31.86 -22.11
C ILE A 294 -36.14 31.89 -23.61
N GLY A 295 -37.20 31.93 -24.42
CA GLY A 295 -37.41 32.62 -25.70
C GLY A 295 -36.45 32.43 -26.87
N ASN A 296 -37.01 31.82 -27.92
CA ASN A 296 -36.70 31.82 -29.36
C ASN A 296 -35.78 32.91 -29.92
N ASN A 297 -34.69 32.54 -30.63
CA ASN A 297 -34.51 32.97 -32.03
C ASN A 297 -33.45 32.10 -32.75
N PRO A 298 -33.53 31.91 -34.11
CA PRO A 298 -32.87 30.84 -34.80
C PRO A 298 -31.59 31.30 -35.53
N LYS A 299 -30.67 30.32 -35.71
CA LYS A 299 -29.57 30.25 -36.68
C LYS A 299 -28.30 31.07 -36.41
N ALA A 300 -27.28 30.39 -35.87
CA ALA A 300 -25.92 30.53 -36.36
C ALA A 300 -25.22 29.17 -36.14
N GLU A 301 -24.70 28.58 -37.20
CA GLU A 301 -23.78 27.45 -37.16
C GLU A 301 -22.50 27.92 -36.48
N ASN A 302 -22.26 27.49 -35.23
CA ASN A 302 -20.98 27.69 -34.55
C ASN A 302 -20.25 26.36 -34.56
N GLN A 303 -19.17 26.29 -35.32
CA GLN A 303 -18.09 25.37 -35.10
C GLN A 303 -17.49 25.70 -33.71
N GLU A 304 -17.68 24.81 -32.74
CA GLU A 304 -17.04 24.89 -31.45
C GLU A 304 -15.53 24.58 -31.64
N THR A 305 -14.72 25.65 -31.64
CA THR A 305 -13.26 25.53 -31.53
C THR A 305 -12.95 25.24 -30.07
N LYS A 306 -12.32 24.09 -29.80
CA LYS A 306 -11.77 23.78 -28.47
C LYS A 306 -10.73 24.84 -28.09
N ASP A 307 -11.02 25.64 -27.08
CA ASP A 307 -10.08 26.62 -26.53
C ASP A 307 -9.02 25.91 -25.69
N THR A 308 -7.80 25.81 -26.21
CA THR A 308 -6.65 25.31 -25.46
C THR A 308 -5.92 26.47 -24.80
N ILE A 309 -5.77 26.43 -23.46
CA ILE A 309 -5.01 27.43 -22.70
C ILE A 309 -3.62 26.88 -22.41
N ILE A 310 -2.59 27.62 -22.81
CA ILE A 310 -1.21 27.32 -22.47
C ILE A 310 -0.80 28.19 -21.29
N LYS A 311 -0.36 27.57 -20.19
CA LYS A 311 0.22 28.25 -19.03
C LYS A 311 1.74 28.26 -19.16
N MET A 312 2.37 29.43 -19.03
CA MET A 312 3.80 29.60 -18.94
C MET A 312 4.18 30.15 -17.57
N GLU A 313 5.27 29.64 -17.01
CA GLU A 313 5.83 30.10 -15.74
C GLU A 313 7.31 30.44 -15.92
N THR A 314 7.76 31.55 -15.36
CA THR A 314 9.19 31.91 -15.33
C THR A 314 9.54 32.59 -14.01
N ASN A 315 10.76 32.32 -13.53
CA ASN A 315 11.29 32.91 -12.31
C ASN A 315 12.12 34.16 -12.64
N ILE A 316 11.91 35.24 -11.89
CA ILE A 316 12.57 36.53 -12.05
C ILE A 316 13.14 36.95 -10.71
N ASP A 317 14.45 37.08 -10.56
CA ASP A 317 15.13 37.39 -9.30
C ASP A 317 15.88 38.73 -9.27
N ASP A 318 15.93 39.46 -10.39
CA ASP A 318 16.72 40.69 -10.57
C ASP A 318 15.94 41.84 -11.23
N CYS A 319 14.61 41.90 -11.00
CA CYS A 319 13.76 42.90 -11.66
C CYS A 319 13.03 43.80 -10.64
N SER A 320 12.97 45.11 -10.91
CA SER A 320 12.23 46.03 -10.07
C SER A 320 10.70 45.91 -10.28
N GLY A 321 9.90 46.28 -9.28
CA GLY A 321 8.44 46.25 -9.37
C GLY A 321 7.88 47.12 -10.51
N GLU A 322 8.55 48.22 -10.84
CA GLU A 322 8.17 49.10 -11.98
C GLU A 322 8.32 48.39 -13.32
N VAL A 323 9.43 47.67 -13.50
CA VAL A 323 9.67 46.87 -14.73
C VAL A 323 8.65 45.71 -14.81
N LEU A 324 8.38 45.05 -13.72
CA LEU A 324 7.36 43.99 -13.67
C LEU A 324 5.96 44.51 -14.05
N GLY A 325 5.57 45.70 -13.57
CA GLY A 325 4.31 46.34 -13.95
C GLY A 325 4.25 46.67 -15.46
N PHE A 326 5.33 47.20 -16.02
CA PHE A 326 5.45 47.48 -17.43
C PHE A 326 5.37 46.21 -18.30
N VAL A 327 6.04 45.14 -17.88
CA VAL A 327 6.00 43.84 -18.58
C VAL A 327 4.59 43.27 -18.57
N MET A 328 3.88 43.34 -17.45
CA MET A 328 2.48 42.87 -17.32
C MET A 328 1.59 43.60 -18.36
N GLU A 329 1.66 44.94 -18.43
CA GLU A 329 0.88 45.70 -19.41
C GLU A 329 1.18 45.29 -20.85
N ARG A 330 2.47 45.07 -21.16
CA ARG A 330 2.89 44.66 -22.50
C ARG A 330 2.40 43.26 -22.87
N LEU A 331 2.46 42.30 -21.93
CA LEU A 331 1.99 40.95 -22.13
C LEU A 331 0.47 40.93 -22.35
N MET A 332 -0.30 41.70 -21.57
CA MET A 332 -1.73 41.84 -21.78
C MET A 332 -2.05 42.47 -23.16
N LYS A 333 -1.34 43.51 -23.56
CA LYS A 333 -1.49 44.12 -24.90
C LYS A 333 -1.07 43.18 -26.03
N ALA A 334 -0.16 42.27 -25.79
CA ALA A 334 0.27 41.25 -26.74
C ALA A 334 -0.69 40.07 -26.89
N GLY A 335 -1.78 40.04 -26.10
CA GLY A 335 -2.81 39.03 -26.22
C GLY A 335 -2.80 37.95 -25.13
N ALA A 336 -2.06 38.17 -24.04
CA ALA A 336 -2.17 37.30 -22.88
C ALA A 336 -3.55 37.39 -22.28
N ARG A 337 -4.13 36.24 -21.89
CA ARG A 337 -5.45 36.18 -21.27
C ARG A 337 -5.40 36.56 -19.80
N ASP A 338 -4.32 36.15 -19.12
CA ASP A 338 -4.06 36.49 -17.74
C ASP A 338 -2.56 36.57 -17.50
N VAL A 339 -2.14 37.52 -16.65
CA VAL A 339 -0.74 37.73 -16.25
C VAL A 339 -0.73 38.08 -14.77
N HIS A 340 -0.02 37.32 -13.95
CA HIS A 340 0.13 37.64 -12.55
C HIS A 340 1.50 37.24 -12.01
N TYR A 341 1.92 37.85 -10.91
CA TYR A 341 3.17 37.57 -10.23
C TYR A 341 2.90 36.95 -8.86
N VAL A 342 3.70 35.92 -8.53
CA VAL A 342 3.67 35.27 -7.21
C VAL A 342 5.02 35.57 -6.54
N PRO A 343 5.07 36.18 -5.35
CA PRO A 343 6.32 36.40 -4.62
C PRO A 343 6.87 35.06 -4.11
N VAL A 344 8.17 34.85 -4.29
CA VAL A 344 8.87 33.63 -3.86
C VAL A 344 10.24 33.98 -3.28
N PHE A 345 10.83 33.06 -2.54
CA PHE A 345 12.21 33.11 -2.12
C PHE A 345 13.04 32.06 -2.87
N MET A 346 14.06 32.48 -3.54
CA MET A 346 14.98 31.61 -4.29
C MET A 346 16.24 31.27 -3.47
N LYS A 347 17.20 30.59 -4.10
CA LYS A 347 18.48 30.21 -3.46
C LYS A 347 19.08 31.40 -2.69
N LYS A 348 19.67 31.12 -1.52
CA LYS A 348 20.23 32.12 -0.60
C LYS A 348 19.20 33.12 -0.04
N ASN A 349 17.94 32.71 0.05
CA ASN A 349 16.85 33.50 0.62
C ASN A 349 16.65 34.87 -0.08
N ARG A 350 16.84 34.92 -1.40
CA ARG A 350 16.62 36.14 -2.20
C ARG A 350 15.16 36.26 -2.58
N PRO A 351 14.53 37.42 -2.33
CA PRO A 351 13.18 37.71 -2.82
C PRO A 351 13.18 37.67 -4.37
N ALA A 352 12.17 37.04 -4.93
CA ALA A 352 11.99 36.89 -6.37
C ALA A 352 10.51 36.80 -6.73
N TRP A 353 10.22 36.74 -8.01
CA TRP A 353 8.86 36.64 -8.54
C TRP A 353 8.74 35.49 -9.50
N VAL A 354 7.63 34.78 -9.45
CA VAL A 354 7.21 33.85 -10.51
C VAL A 354 6.18 34.58 -11.37
N LEU A 355 6.52 34.85 -12.61
CA LEU A 355 5.57 35.31 -13.62
C LEU A 355 4.77 34.13 -14.13
N ASN A 356 3.45 34.20 -13.99
CA ASN A 356 2.49 33.27 -14.57
C ASN A 356 1.76 33.96 -15.72
N LEU A 357 1.68 33.30 -16.86
CA LEU A 357 1.12 33.81 -18.10
C LEU A 357 0.20 32.77 -18.72
N SER A 358 -1.04 33.13 -19.06
CA SER A 358 -1.98 32.28 -19.78
C SER A 358 -2.20 32.79 -21.20
N LEU A 359 -2.09 31.89 -22.20
CA LEU A 359 -2.29 32.17 -23.62
C LEU A 359 -3.34 31.22 -24.21
N ILE A 360 -4.17 31.72 -25.15
CA ILE A 360 -5.17 30.90 -25.86
C ILE A 360 -4.60 30.37 -27.19
N HIS A 361 -3.74 31.15 -27.86
CA HIS A 361 -3.05 30.73 -29.09
C HIS A 361 -1.63 31.36 -29.15
N ILE A 362 -0.69 30.59 -29.62
CA ILE A 362 0.59 31.08 -30.08
C ILE A 362 0.56 31.10 -31.61
#